data_8fe1a5e4028c6307fb0d430ae550ed0b
#
_entry.id   8fe1a5e4028c6307fb0d430ae550ed0b
#
_cell.length_a   1.000
_cell.length_b   1.000
_cell.length_c   1.000
_cell.angle_alpha   90.00
_cell.angle_beta   90.00
_cell.angle_gamma   90.00
#
_symmetry.space_group_name_H-M   'P 1'
#
loop_
_entity.id
_entity.type
_entity.pdbx_description
1 polymer ?
#
loop_
_entity_poly.entity_id
_entity_poly.type
_entity_poly.pdbx_seq_one_letter_code
_entity_poly.pdbx_strand_id
1 'polypeptide(L)'
;MKLIPDNTLQTGNYWCSWRNQRLFMPNAFLHARTFDNDLHDAVQREMLSDAFLFSKRGVLATHMQSVRADMYVMLDDGWDVPYDGNYKAFGSLILNKERFPYDGKTPAENLAILNKKIIDLGYAGTGLWVPMSCIGESAENPFDKEQFREYWIERAKWLDFANIAYAKIDWGIHGDDVEYRELLTDILKEYAPKVEIEHSSLDGWFYDPSSEQKKYADILRISDVFRCYDVRFDFNSVTTLARAYHLLSLDCSLRPDCKGLINVGEEPYIAAALGCTMGIMSHPLLRGSIISMVPEDFENGISRRMTLKSEFHSFDHYERALRWQRLAPAFSHRNGETVCSQNKLEDTWTYEKEPYPYCLNDIVGKSITQSAPQIVARNAPLPEIIRSGAYYINTPEPYVAASINRETGVYTIAALPRTIDGIMNCTTPEVDIRASGACADKCFAVFGRYKSLTLEFDGDIERMRLFGGDLLLDEQRDVTDCEGVKISKNTLVLDGKLLSTLGLECASFHDLSDPASVFKLV
;
A
#
# COMPACT_ATOMS: atom_id res chain seq x y z
N MET A 1 -25.72 -11.84 -7.99
CA MET A 1 -24.72 -12.11 -9.08
C MET A 1 -23.33 -12.01 -8.48
N LYS A 2 -22.48 -12.97 -8.75
CA LYS A 2 -21.10 -12.91 -8.29
C LYS A 2 -20.27 -12.09 -9.27
N LEU A 3 -19.89 -10.87 -8.90
CA LEU A 3 -19.08 -9.98 -9.73
C LEU A 3 -17.59 -10.17 -9.47
N ILE A 4 -17.21 -10.44 -8.22
CA ILE A 4 -15.81 -10.55 -7.82
C ILE A 4 -15.38 -12.02 -7.84
N PRO A 5 -14.31 -12.40 -8.57
CA PRO A 5 -13.79 -13.77 -8.58
C PRO A 5 -13.28 -14.21 -7.21
N ASP A 6 -13.28 -15.53 -6.94
CA ASP A 6 -12.70 -16.07 -5.71
C ASP A 6 -11.18 -16.02 -5.71
N ASN A 7 -10.60 -16.16 -6.88
CA ASN A 7 -9.15 -16.22 -7.05
C ASN A 7 -8.63 -14.94 -7.69
N THR A 8 -7.48 -14.53 -7.26
CA THR A 8 -6.77 -13.38 -7.79
C THR A 8 -5.80 -13.77 -8.90
N LEU A 9 -5.56 -12.82 -9.80
CA LEU A 9 -4.29 -12.75 -10.51
C LEU A 9 -3.28 -12.15 -9.52
N GLN A 10 -2.09 -12.71 -9.42
CA GLN A 10 -1.05 -12.20 -8.53
C GLN A 10 -0.73 -10.75 -8.89
N THR A 11 -0.88 -9.85 -7.91
CA THR A 11 -0.73 -8.41 -8.13
C THR A 11 0.55 -7.84 -7.53
N GLY A 12 1.32 -8.63 -6.77
CA GLY A 12 2.50 -8.16 -6.04
C GLY A 12 2.17 -7.43 -4.73
N ASN A 13 0.93 -7.53 -4.25
CA ASN A 13 0.57 -6.99 -2.93
C ASN A 13 1.25 -7.78 -1.82
N TYR A 14 1.58 -7.10 -0.72
CA TYR A 14 2.07 -7.79 0.46
C TYR A 14 1.60 -7.14 1.77
N TRP A 15 1.50 -7.95 2.80
CA TRP A 15 1.49 -7.50 4.18
C TRP A 15 2.93 -7.53 4.72
N CYS A 16 3.36 -6.44 5.36
CA CYS A 16 4.72 -6.23 5.83
C CYS A 16 4.81 -6.31 7.36
N SER A 17 5.83 -7.01 7.85
CA SER A 17 6.00 -7.22 9.29
C SER A 17 6.55 -6.01 10.05
N TRP A 18 7.28 -5.08 9.42
CA TRP A 18 8.09 -4.06 10.10
C TRP A 18 7.33 -3.30 11.20
N ARG A 19 6.29 -2.61 10.83
CA ARG A 19 5.49 -1.83 11.80
C ARG A 19 4.85 -2.71 12.86
N ASN A 20 4.51 -3.94 12.48
CA ASN A 20 3.80 -4.90 13.31
C ASN A 20 4.72 -5.59 14.35
N GLN A 21 6.02 -5.62 14.12
CA GLN A 21 6.99 -6.16 15.07
C GLN A 21 6.92 -5.42 16.41
N ARG A 22 6.52 -4.16 16.41
CA ARG A 22 6.31 -3.36 17.64
C ARG A 22 5.24 -3.88 18.57
N LEU A 23 4.29 -4.65 18.07
CA LEU A 23 3.21 -5.23 18.89
C LEU A 23 3.72 -6.06 20.07
N PHE A 24 4.90 -6.62 19.97
CA PHE A 24 5.50 -7.49 20.98
C PHE A 24 6.67 -6.84 21.69
N MET A 25 7.00 -5.59 21.39
CA MET A 25 8.07 -4.87 22.09
C MET A 25 7.71 -4.66 23.57
N PRO A 26 8.68 -4.77 24.48
CA PRO A 26 8.47 -4.44 25.89
C PRO A 26 8.01 -2.99 26.06
N ASN A 27 7.05 -2.75 26.97
CA ASN A 27 6.49 -1.43 27.23
C ASN A 27 7.53 -0.32 27.49
N ALA A 28 8.65 -0.68 28.10
CA ALA A 28 9.75 0.27 28.35
C ALA A 28 10.29 0.90 27.04
N PHE A 29 10.23 0.18 25.92
CA PHE A 29 10.65 0.68 24.62
C PHE A 29 9.55 1.39 23.87
N LEU A 30 8.30 1.04 24.11
CA LEU A 30 7.14 1.67 23.47
C LEU A 30 6.87 3.10 23.98
N HIS A 31 7.29 3.38 25.22
CA HIS A 31 6.95 4.64 25.92
C HIS A 31 8.17 5.53 26.20
N ALA A 32 9.39 5.12 25.85
CA ALA A 32 10.55 5.94 26.10
C ALA A 32 10.57 7.17 25.19
N ARG A 33 10.70 8.35 25.80
CA ARG A 33 10.71 9.65 25.10
C ARG A 33 12.10 10.06 24.57
N THR A 34 13.14 9.34 24.97
CA THR A 34 14.51 9.55 24.51
C THR A 34 15.02 8.23 23.99
N PHE A 35 15.04 8.10 22.68
CA PHE A 35 15.52 6.89 22.04
C PHE A 35 16.93 7.07 21.50
N ASP A 36 17.77 6.13 21.85
CA ASP A 36 18.77 5.65 20.94
C ASP A 36 18.03 4.90 19.82
N ASN A 37 17.93 5.50 18.64
CA ASN A 37 17.21 4.92 17.50
C ASN A 37 17.76 3.54 17.14
N ASP A 38 19.08 3.36 17.25
CA ASP A 38 19.77 2.10 16.97
C ASP A 38 19.29 0.99 17.92
N LEU A 39 19.11 1.30 19.20
CA LEU A 39 18.65 0.33 20.19
C LEU A 39 17.17 -0.03 20.00
N HIS A 40 16.35 0.96 19.66
CA HIS A 40 14.93 0.72 19.38
C HIS A 40 14.76 -0.22 18.20
N ASP A 41 15.41 0.07 17.10
CA ASP A 41 15.33 -0.74 15.89
C ASP A 41 15.92 -2.13 16.12
N ALA A 42 16.97 -2.25 16.92
CA ALA A 42 17.52 -3.53 17.35
C ALA A 42 16.48 -4.39 18.07
N VAL A 43 15.80 -3.83 19.07
CA VAL A 43 14.74 -4.53 19.80
C VAL A 43 13.57 -4.87 18.89
N GLN A 44 13.18 -3.98 17.99
CA GLN A 44 12.11 -4.23 17.01
C GLN A 44 12.45 -5.43 16.11
N ARG A 45 13.69 -5.54 15.63
CA ARG A 45 14.17 -6.68 14.83
C ARG A 45 14.07 -8.01 15.56
N GLU A 46 14.35 -8.04 16.85
CA GLU A 46 14.26 -9.24 17.67
C GLU A 46 12.83 -9.76 17.85
N MET A 47 11.81 -8.91 17.66
CA MET A 47 10.41 -9.32 17.81
C MET A 47 9.94 -10.24 16.69
N LEU A 48 10.57 -10.21 15.53
CA LEU A 48 10.21 -11.06 14.40
C LEU A 48 10.61 -12.52 14.64
N SER A 49 9.64 -13.38 14.85
CA SER A 49 9.84 -14.77 15.23
C SER A 49 8.69 -15.67 14.76
N ASP A 50 8.90 -16.97 14.81
CA ASP A 50 7.86 -17.98 14.54
C ASP A 50 6.62 -17.77 15.44
N ALA A 51 6.85 -17.51 16.73
CA ALA A 51 5.77 -17.26 17.67
C ALA A 51 4.98 -15.97 17.35
N PHE A 52 5.69 -14.92 16.92
CA PHE A 52 5.07 -13.68 16.47
C PHE A 52 4.15 -13.91 15.28
N LEU A 53 4.59 -14.71 14.30
CA LEU A 53 3.84 -14.95 13.08
C LEU A 53 2.70 -15.97 13.27
N PHE A 54 2.99 -17.15 13.87
CA PHE A 54 2.17 -18.35 13.74
C PHE A 54 1.51 -18.85 15.01
N SER A 55 1.82 -18.27 16.20
CA SER A 55 1.10 -18.70 17.41
C SER A 55 -0.40 -18.43 17.30
N LYS A 56 -1.21 -19.03 18.18
CA LYS A 56 -2.68 -18.79 18.21
C LYS A 56 -3.05 -17.31 18.34
N ARG A 57 -2.14 -16.49 18.86
CA ARG A 57 -2.24 -15.03 18.96
C ARG A 57 -1.27 -14.33 18.02
N GLY A 58 -0.66 -15.05 17.12
CA GLY A 58 0.28 -14.52 16.15
C GLY A 58 -0.41 -13.62 15.13
N VAL A 59 0.37 -12.72 14.55
CA VAL A 59 -0.17 -11.67 13.68
C VAL A 59 -0.82 -12.22 12.41
N LEU A 60 -0.42 -13.40 11.93
CA LEU A 60 -0.99 -13.99 10.73
C LEU A 60 -2.20 -14.88 10.98
N ALA A 61 -2.46 -15.27 12.24
CA ALA A 61 -3.42 -16.32 12.54
C ALA A 61 -4.89 -15.90 12.37
N THR A 62 -5.20 -14.63 12.52
CA THR A 62 -6.58 -14.19 12.82
C THR A 62 -7.18 -13.15 11.88
N HIS A 63 -6.44 -12.64 10.88
CA HIS A 63 -6.96 -11.54 10.06
C HIS A 63 -6.89 -11.80 8.56
N MET A 64 -7.63 -10.98 7.80
CA MET A 64 -7.64 -10.93 6.33
C MET A 64 -7.89 -12.28 5.66
N GLN A 65 -8.68 -13.17 6.27
CA GLN A 65 -8.90 -14.54 5.78
C GLN A 65 -9.46 -14.58 4.35
N SER A 66 -10.33 -13.63 4.01
CA SER A 66 -10.98 -13.54 2.70
C SER A 66 -10.04 -13.12 1.56
N VAL A 67 -8.88 -12.54 1.89
CA VAL A 67 -7.94 -11.92 0.93
C VAL A 67 -6.49 -12.36 1.09
N ARG A 68 -6.22 -13.39 1.91
CA ARG A 68 -4.85 -13.90 2.11
C ARG A 68 -4.19 -14.35 0.81
N ALA A 69 -4.95 -14.99 -0.06
CA ALA A 69 -4.45 -15.45 -1.35
C ALA A 69 -4.09 -14.29 -2.30
N ASP A 70 -4.50 -13.06 -1.98
CA ASP A 70 -4.25 -11.87 -2.79
C ASP A 70 -2.94 -11.16 -2.43
N MET A 71 -2.17 -11.67 -1.45
CA MET A 71 -0.97 -11.02 -0.96
C MET A 71 0.11 -11.98 -0.46
N TYR A 72 1.34 -11.51 -0.51
CA TYR A 72 2.50 -12.12 0.13
C TYR A 72 2.59 -11.71 1.60
N VAL A 73 3.32 -12.49 2.39
CA VAL A 73 3.79 -12.09 3.72
C VAL A 73 5.24 -11.63 3.59
N MET A 74 5.46 -10.32 3.70
CA MET A 74 6.79 -9.72 3.67
C MET A 74 7.38 -9.72 5.08
N LEU A 75 8.41 -10.56 5.30
CA LEU A 75 9.23 -10.45 6.49
C LEU A 75 10.24 -9.33 6.27
N ASP A 76 10.07 -8.27 7.02
CA ASP A 76 10.91 -7.08 6.92
C ASP A 76 12.18 -7.20 7.77
N ASP A 77 12.97 -6.14 7.83
CA ASP A 77 14.24 -6.05 8.54
C ASP A 77 14.23 -6.76 9.91
N GLY A 78 15.22 -7.59 10.14
CA GLY A 78 15.42 -8.34 11.37
C GLY A 78 15.14 -9.85 11.28
N TRP A 79 14.56 -10.36 10.21
CA TRP A 79 14.28 -11.80 10.08
C TRP A 79 15.56 -12.66 10.02
N ASP A 80 16.65 -12.13 9.48
CA ASP A 80 17.93 -12.79 9.24
C ASP A 80 19.08 -12.31 10.15
N VAL A 81 18.79 -11.41 11.10
CA VAL A 81 19.82 -10.88 12.00
C VAL A 81 20.24 -11.96 12.99
N PRO A 82 21.54 -12.31 13.06
CA PRO A 82 22.04 -13.21 14.08
C PRO A 82 21.93 -12.58 15.46
N TYR A 83 21.55 -13.39 16.44
CA TYR A 83 21.53 -12.97 17.85
C TYR A 83 22.94 -13.05 18.45
N ASP A 84 23.82 -12.14 18.08
CA ASP A 84 25.19 -12.04 18.61
C ASP A 84 25.49 -10.68 19.25
N GLY A 85 24.45 -9.85 19.40
CA GLY A 85 24.60 -8.47 19.85
C GLY A 85 25.12 -7.51 18.79
N ASN A 86 25.39 -7.99 17.58
CA ASN A 86 25.80 -7.15 16.45
C ASN A 86 24.58 -6.84 15.56
N TYR A 87 23.82 -5.86 15.94
CA TYR A 87 22.61 -5.41 15.24
C TYR A 87 22.85 -4.83 13.83
N LYS A 88 24.09 -4.85 13.36
CA LYS A 88 24.48 -4.34 12.04
C LYS A 88 24.82 -5.46 11.05
N ALA A 89 24.69 -6.73 11.44
CA ALA A 89 25.03 -7.87 10.61
C ALA A 89 23.82 -8.33 9.78
N PHE A 90 23.44 -7.55 8.78
CA PHE A 90 22.35 -7.87 7.83
C PHE A 90 22.87 -8.59 6.59
N GLY A 91 21.96 -9.31 5.90
CA GLY A 91 22.24 -9.94 4.62
C GLY A 91 22.71 -11.36 4.70
N SER A 92 22.60 -12.00 5.87
CA SER A 92 22.90 -13.43 5.99
C SER A 92 21.93 -14.31 5.21
N LEU A 93 20.67 -13.91 5.15
CA LEU A 93 19.52 -14.69 4.67
C LEU A 93 19.39 -16.03 5.42
N ILE A 94 19.84 -16.08 6.64
CA ILE A 94 19.77 -17.25 7.52
C ILE A 94 18.80 -16.94 8.67
N LEU A 95 17.75 -17.75 8.81
CA LEU A 95 16.82 -17.63 9.92
C LEU A 95 17.53 -17.89 11.26
N ASN A 96 17.31 -17.01 12.22
CA ASN A 96 17.83 -17.19 13.56
C ASN A 96 17.15 -18.39 14.24
N LYS A 97 17.91 -19.38 14.69
CA LYS A 97 17.39 -20.65 15.23
C LYS A 97 16.59 -20.50 16.53
N GLU A 98 16.87 -19.49 17.35
CA GLU A 98 16.12 -19.26 18.58
C GLU A 98 14.74 -18.69 18.29
N ARG A 99 14.66 -17.82 17.29
CA ARG A 99 13.41 -17.17 16.87
C ARG A 99 12.60 -18.02 15.89
N PHE A 100 13.28 -18.82 15.06
CA PHE A 100 12.69 -19.73 14.07
C PHE A 100 13.27 -21.13 14.28
N PRO A 101 12.72 -21.90 15.23
CA PRO A 101 13.26 -23.20 15.64
C PRO A 101 12.91 -24.30 14.63
N TYR A 102 13.36 -24.14 13.40
CA TYR A 102 13.15 -25.10 12.33
C TYR A 102 14.27 -26.14 12.28
N ASP A 103 13.97 -27.32 11.78
CA ASP A 103 14.86 -28.48 11.77
C ASP A 103 15.52 -28.76 10.41
N GLY A 104 15.42 -27.81 9.48
CA GLY A 104 16.13 -27.88 8.20
C GLY A 104 17.66 -27.91 8.41
N LYS A 105 18.34 -28.69 7.58
CA LYS A 105 19.79 -28.89 7.65
C LYS A 105 20.57 -27.73 7.00
N THR A 106 19.92 -26.99 6.12
CA THR A 106 20.50 -25.88 5.37
C THR A 106 19.66 -24.62 5.53
N PRO A 107 20.23 -23.42 5.28
CA PRO A 107 19.44 -22.20 5.25
C PRO A 107 18.27 -22.26 4.28
N ALA A 108 18.47 -22.82 3.09
CA ALA A 108 17.43 -22.97 2.09
C ALA A 108 16.25 -23.87 2.56
N GLU A 109 16.53 -24.98 3.26
CA GLU A 109 15.49 -25.83 3.84
C GLU A 109 14.69 -25.11 4.92
N ASN A 110 15.32 -24.31 5.75
CA ASN A 110 14.64 -23.52 6.78
C ASN A 110 13.73 -22.43 6.15
N LEU A 111 14.19 -21.77 5.10
CA LEU A 111 13.36 -20.84 4.32
C LEU A 111 12.17 -21.54 3.66
N ALA A 112 12.37 -22.77 3.15
CA ALA A 112 11.28 -23.57 2.59
C ALA A 112 10.23 -23.96 3.64
N ILE A 113 10.66 -24.29 4.86
CA ILE A 113 9.73 -24.56 5.99
C ILE A 113 8.92 -23.31 6.31
N LEU A 114 9.56 -22.15 6.40
CA LEU A 114 8.90 -20.86 6.63
C LEU A 114 7.86 -20.58 5.54
N ASN A 115 8.26 -20.65 4.28
CA ASN A 115 7.37 -20.41 3.14
C ASN A 115 6.17 -21.34 3.15
N LYS A 116 6.39 -22.63 3.43
CA LYS A 116 5.29 -23.60 3.56
C LYS A 116 4.31 -23.21 4.66
N LYS A 117 4.77 -22.80 5.83
CA LYS A 117 3.89 -22.36 6.94
C LYS A 117 3.02 -21.16 6.53
N ILE A 118 3.56 -20.23 5.77
CA ILE A 118 2.84 -19.05 5.26
C ILE A 118 1.78 -19.47 4.25
N ILE A 119 2.14 -20.34 3.31
CA ILE A 119 1.20 -20.87 2.31
C ILE A 119 0.09 -21.71 2.97
N ASP A 120 0.41 -22.51 3.97
CA ASP A 120 -0.57 -23.32 4.71
C ASP A 120 -1.62 -22.46 5.44
N LEU A 121 -1.32 -21.17 5.72
CA LEU A 121 -2.29 -20.20 6.23
C LEU A 121 -3.17 -19.55 5.14
N GLY A 122 -2.92 -19.86 3.87
CA GLY A 122 -3.67 -19.37 2.73
C GLY A 122 -3.07 -18.16 2.03
N TYR A 123 -1.89 -17.68 2.41
CA TYR A 123 -1.20 -16.58 1.73
C TYR A 123 -0.56 -17.03 0.42
N ALA A 124 -0.35 -16.09 -0.50
CA ALA A 124 0.21 -16.36 -1.82
C ALA A 124 1.69 -16.82 -1.78
N GLY A 125 2.40 -16.50 -0.72
CA GLY A 125 3.80 -16.86 -0.53
C GLY A 125 4.54 -15.91 0.41
N THR A 126 5.86 -16.10 0.47
CA THR A 126 6.76 -15.31 1.32
C THR A 126 7.51 -14.27 0.50
N GLY A 127 7.51 -13.03 0.97
CA GLY A 127 8.45 -11.99 0.60
C GLY A 127 9.52 -11.81 1.68
N LEU A 128 10.71 -11.44 1.28
CA LEU A 128 11.82 -11.18 2.19
C LEU A 128 12.42 -9.81 1.95
N TRP A 129 12.67 -9.10 3.02
CA TRP A 129 13.51 -7.92 3.02
C TRP A 129 14.97 -8.34 2.78
N VAL A 130 15.64 -7.67 1.85
CA VAL A 130 17.00 -7.98 1.41
C VAL A 130 17.83 -6.70 1.51
N PRO A 131 18.86 -6.65 2.35
CA PRO A 131 19.74 -5.49 2.44
C PRO A 131 20.71 -5.45 1.27
N MET A 132 21.14 -4.25 0.92
CA MET A 132 22.26 -4.02 0.02
C MET A 132 23.60 -4.09 0.78
N SER A 133 23.81 -5.19 1.51
CA SER A 133 24.99 -5.46 2.31
C SER A 133 25.28 -6.97 2.38
N CYS A 134 26.53 -7.32 2.50
CA CYS A 134 26.97 -8.70 2.72
C CYS A 134 27.54 -8.86 4.15
N ILE A 135 27.39 -10.03 4.75
CA ILE A 135 28.04 -10.31 6.02
C ILE A 135 29.57 -10.31 5.82
N GLY A 136 30.26 -9.59 6.67
CA GLY A 136 31.72 -9.47 6.64
C GLY A 136 32.25 -8.21 5.96
N GLU A 137 31.38 -7.43 5.33
CA GLU A 137 31.77 -6.11 4.82
C GLU A 137 31.49 -4.98 5.82
N SER A 138 32.16 -3.86 5.63
CA SER A 138 31.91 -2.61 6.35
C SER A 138 32.05 -1.42 5.41
N ALA A 139 31.64 -0.23 5.87
CA ALA A 139 31.83 0.99 5.08
C ALA A 139 33.29 1.29 4.75
N GLU A 140 34.22 0.88 5.66
CA GLU A 140 35.68 1.04 5.49
C GLU A 140 36.30 -0.07 4.62
N ASN A 141 35.61 -1.21 4.50
CA ASN A 141 36.07 -2.36 3.72
C ASN A 141 34.86 -3.00 3.00
N PRO A 142 34.25 -2.31 2.03
CA PRO A 142 33.13 -2.85 1.25
C PRO A 142 33.63 -3.98 0.34
N PHE A 143 32.77 -4.92 0.01
CA PHE A 143 33.07 -5.96 -0.96
C PHE A 143 33.14 -5.34 -2.37
N ASP A 144 34.10 -5.80 -3.16
CA ASP A 144 34.10 -5.53 -4.59
C ASP A 144 32.96 -6.30 -5.30
N LYS A 145 32.75 -6.02 -6.58
CA LYS A 145 31.67 -6.63 -7.36
C LYS A 145 31.79 -8.16 -7.50
N GLU A 146 32.99 -8.71 -7.50
CA GLU A 146 33.21 -10.16 -7.60
C GLU A 146 32.84 -10.84 -6.27
N GLN A 147 33.33 -10.33 -5.15
CA GLN A 147 32.98 -10.80 -3.82
C GLN A 147 31.48 -10.68 -3.55
N PHE A 148 30.88 -9.56 -3.93
CA PHE A 148 29.44 -9.32 -3.81
C PHE A 148 28.65 -10.32 -4.66
N ARG A 149 29.08 -10.56 -5.92
CA ARG A 149 28.44 -11.52 -6.84
C ARG A 149 28.49 -12.95 -6.28
N GLU A 150 29.66 -13.42 -5.84
CA GLU A 150 29.80 -14.76 -5.27
C GLU A 150 28.89 -14.94 -4.05
N TYR A 151 28.86 -13.95 -3.17
CA TYR A 151 28.04 -13.96 -1.97
C TYR A 151 26.54 -14.08 -2.29
N TRP A 152 26.04 -13.29 -3.22
CA TRP A 152 24.61 -13.26 -3.54
C TRP A 152 24.13 -14.41 -4.44
N ILE A 153 25.01 -15.01 -5.24
CA ILE A 153 24.67 -16.21 -6.04
C ILE A 153 24.21 -17.37 -5.12
N GLU A 154 24.92 -17.59 -4.03
CA GLU A 154 24.55 -18.64 -3.09
C GLU A 154 23.16 -18.36 -2.50
N ARG A 155 22.92 -17.15 -2.09
CA ARG A 155 21.66 -16.73 -1.47
C ARG A 155 20.49 -16.73 -2.44
N ALA A 156 20.70 -16.31 -3.66
CA ALA A 156 19.70 -16.41 -4.72
C ALA A 156 19.26 -17.87 -4.94
N LYS A 157 20.19 -18.83 -4.92
CA LYS A 157 19.86 -20.25 -4.99
C LYS A 157 19.04 -20.73 -3.78
N TRP A 158 19.24 -20.16 -2.59
CA TRP A 158 18.39 -20.48 -1.44
C TRP A 158 16.97 -19.97 -1.62
N LEU A 159 16.81 -18.75 -2.17
CA LEU A 159 15.50 -18.17 -2.45
C LEU A 159 14.73 -19.02 -3.50
N ASP A 160 15.40 -19.44 -4.56
CA ASP A 160 14.79 -20.30 -5.59
C ASP A 160 14.38 -21.65 -5.01
N PHE A 161 15.29 -22.33 -4.28
CA PHE A 161 14.99 -23.61 -3.62
C PHE A 161 13.80 -23.52 -2.68
N ALA A 162 13.73 -22.44 -1.88
CA ALA A 162 12.65 -22.21 -0.93
C ALA A 162 11.36 -21.69 -1.58
N ASN A 163 11.37 -21.47 -2.89
CA ASN A 163 10.26 -20.88 -3.64
C ASN A 163 9.77 -19.57 -3.03
N ILE A 164 10.73 -18.68 -2.65
CA ILE A 164 10.41 -17.33 -2.18
C ILE A 164 9.85 -16.54 -3.35
N ALA A 165 8.75 -15.83 -3.11
CA ALA A 165 8.01 -15.16 -4.16
C ALA A 165 8.47 -13.72 -4.43
N TYR A 166 9.06 -13.05 -3.44
CA TYR A 166 9.29 -11.62 -3.50
C TYR A 166 10.54 -11.20 -2.71
N ALA A 167 11.32 -10.29 -3.27
CA ALA A 167 12.47 -9.67 -2.62
C ALA A 167 12.30 -8.14 -2.59
N LYS A 168 12.21 -7.59 -1.38
CA LYS A 168 12.24 -6.15 -1.13
C LYS A 168 13.69 -5.75 -0.87
N ILE A 169 14.35 -5.20 -1.89
CA ILE A 169 15.74 -4.74 -1.82
C ILE A 169 15.75 -3.32 -1.23
N ASP A 170 16.36 -3.17 -0.07
CA ASP A 170 16.30 -1.94 0.71
C ASP A 170 17.69 -1.30 0.93
N TRP A 171 17.89 -0.66 2.06
CA TRP A 171 19.13 0.02 2.42
C TRP A 171 20.30 -0.95 2.67
N GLY A 172 21.49 -0.41 2.88
CA GLY A 172 22.71 -1.17 3.15
C GLY A 172 23.95 -0.39 2.72
N ILE A 173 25.12 -1.01 2.82
CA ILE A 173 26.40 -0.39 2.43
C ILE A 173 26.37 0.09 0.98
N HIS A 174 25.77 -0.72 0.10
CA HIS A 174 25.60 -0.40 -1.32
C HIS A 174 24.17 0.11 -1.66
N GLY A 175 23.42 0.54 -0.66
CA GLY A 175 22.01 0.94 -0.82
C GLY A 175 21.77 2.07 -1.81
N ASP A 176 22.74 2.98 -1.92
CA ASP A 176 22.68 4.12 -2.84
C ASP A 176 23.42 3.89 -4.16
N ASP A 177 24.05 2.73 -4.34
CA ASP A 177 24.81 2.40 -5.54
C ASP A 177 23.95 1.64 -6.54
N VAL A 178 23.61 2.32 -7.64
CA VAL A 178 22.77 1.76 -8.71
C VAL A 178 23.45 0.55 -9.37
N GLU A 179 24.78 0.55 -9.53
CA GLU A 179 25.49 -0.55 -10.18
C GLU A 179 25.45 -1.84 -9.35
N TYR A 180 25.52 -1.74 -8.02
CA TYR A 180 25.36 -2.90 -7.14
C TYR A 180 23.88 -3.36 -7.07
N ARG A 181 22.92 -2.46 -7.13
CA ARG A 181 21.50 -2.83 -7.25
C ARG A 181 21.21 -3.57 -8.55
N GLU A 182 21.79 -3.11 -9.66
CA GLU A 182 21.72 -3.77 -10.97
C GLU A 182 22.35 -5.15 -10.91
N LEU A 183 23.55 -5.28 -10.33
CA LEU A 183 24.25 -6.55 -10.16
C LEU A 183 23.42 -7.55 -9.33
N LEU A 184 22.82 -7.13 -8.22
CA LEU A 184 21.96 -7.98 -7.41
C LEU A 184 20.70 -8.41 -8.19
N THR A 185 20.11 -7.49 -8.93
CA THR A 185 18.96 -7.79 -9.79
C THR A 185 19.29 -8.85 -10.84
N ASP A 186 20.43 -8.71 -11.51
CA ASP A 186 20.89 -9.68 -12.51
C ASP A 186 21.12 -11.07 -11.89
N ILE A 187 21.72 -11.12 -10.71
CA ILE A 187 21.92 -12.36 -9.96
C ILE A 187 20.58 -13.02 -9.61
N LEU A 188 19.63 -12.24 -9.09
CA LEU A 188 18.30 -12.78 -8.75
C LEU A 188 17.57 -13.26 -9.99
N LYS A 189 17.63 -12.53 -11.11
CA LYS A 189 16.99 -12.96 -12.37
C LYS A 189 17.63 -14.23 -12.95
N GLU A 190 18.93 -14.41 -12.76
CA GLU A 190 19.65 -15.61 -13.24
C GLU A 190 19.40 -16.84 -12.35
N TYR A 191 19.44 -16.69 -11.03
CA TYR A 191 19.46 -17.82 -10.09
C TYR A 191 18.16 -18.00 -9.30
N ALA A 192 17.26 -17.02 -9.30
CA ALA A 192 15.95 -17.08 -8.66
C ALA A 192 14.89 -16.36 -9.52
N PRO A 193 14.67 -16.81 -10.77
CA PRO A 193 13.92 -16.05 -11.80
C PRO A 193 12.43 -15.85 -11.46
N LYS A 194 11.89 -16.57 -10.47
CA LYS A 194 10.51 -16.42 -10.03
C LYS A 194 10.32 -15.33 -8.99
N VAL A 195 11.40 -14.82 -8.42
CA VAL A 195 11.35 -13.78 -7.39
C VAL A 195 10.96 -12.45 -8.05
N GLU A 196 9.86 -11.87 -7.61
CA GLU A 196 9.48 -10.49 -7.96
C GLU A 196 10.34 -9.51 -7.18
N ILE A 197 10.96 -8.55 -7.85
CA ILE A 197 11.97 -7.66 -7.27
C ILE A 197 11.40 -6.26 -7.08
N GLU A 198 11.37 -5.81 -5.83
CA GLU A 198 11.12 -4.44 -5.43
C GLU A 198 12.42 -3.77 -5.01
N HIS A 199 12.75 -2.64 -5.61
CA HIS A 199 13.73 -1.73 -5.06
C HIS A 199 13.05 -0.66 -4.24
N SER A 200 13.32 -0.65 -2.95
CA SER A 200 12.94 0.44 -2.07
C SER A 200 13.86 1.63 -2.35
N SER A 201 13.28 2.76 -2.73
CA SER A 201 14.05 3.97 -2.88
C SER A 201 14.04 4.78 -1.59
N LEU A 202 15.08 5.57 -1.41
CA LEU A 202 15.22 6.43 -0.24
C LEU A 202 14.33 7.68 -0.34
N ASP A 203 14.05 8.26 0.80
CA ASP A 203 13.13 9.39 0.99
C ASP A 203 13.55 10.72 0.38
N GLY A 204 14.86 10.92 0.15
CA GLY A 204 15.43 12.26 -0.09
C GLY A 204 14.86 12.99 -1.31
N TRP A 205 14.57 12.28 -2.37
CA TRP A 205 14.10 12.86 -3.62
C TRP A 205 12.72 13.55 -3.51
N PHE A 206 11.92 13.17 -2.55
CA PHE A 206 10.60 13.78 -2.34
C PHE A 206 10.70 15.27 -2.01
N TYR A 207 11.79 15.67 -1.37
CA TYR A 207 12.05 17.06 -1.00
C TYR A 207 12.86 17.83 -2.04
N ASP A 208 13.66 17.13 -2.85
CA ASP A 208 14.43 17.73 -3.96
C ASP A 208 14.37 16.83 -5.20
N PRO A 209 13.27 16.86 -5.95
CA PRO A 209 13.09 16.02 -7.12
C PRO A 209 14.09 16.28 -8.26
N SER A 210 14.79 17.40 -8.25
CA SER A 210 15.69 17.78 -9.35
C SER A 210 17.03 17.06 -9.33
N SER A 211 17.55 16.72 -8.15
CA SER A 211 18.89 16.14 -8.00
C SER A 211 18.95 14.63 -8.18
N GLU A 212 17.83 13.92 -7.97
CA GLU A 212 17.82 12.47 -7.90
C GLU A 212 16.96 11.76 -8.96
N GLN A 213 16.31 12.49 -9.85
CA GLN A 213 15.43 11.92 -10.87
C GLN A 213 16.14 10.85 -11.73
N LYS A 214 17.40 11.06 -12.07
CA LYS A 214 18.17 10.10 -12.84
C LYS A 214 18.37 8.78 -12.09
N LYS A 215 18.72 8.84 -10.81
CA LYS A 215 18.91 7.66 -9.95
C LYS A 215 17.62 6.85 -9.84
N TYR A 216 16.48 7.51 -9.68
CA TYR A 216 15.18 6.81 -9.62
C TYR A 216 14.78 6.21 -10.96
N ALA A 217 15.06 6.87 -12.07
CA ALA A 217 14.85 6.31 -13.39
C ALA A 217 15.72 5.05 -13.61
N ASP A 218 16.96 5.07 -13.14
CA ASP A 218 17.86 3.93 -13.21
C ASP A 218 17.38 2.77 -12.32
N ILE A 219 16.89 3.05 -11.10
CA ILE A 219 16.30 2.05 -10.22
C ILE A 219 14.98 1.50 -10.81
N LEU A 220 14.14 2.37 -11.39
CA LEU A 220 12.91 1.94 -12.06
C LEU A 220 13.19 0.94 -13.17
N ARG A 221 14.26 1.15 -13.95
CA ARG A 221 14.66 0.27 -15.05
C ARG A 221 14.95 -1.16 -14.63
N ILE A 222 15.44 -1.37 -13.41
CA ILE A 222 15.82 -2.69 -12.88
C ILE A 222 14.77 -3.30 -11.94
N SER A 223 13.67 -2.62 -11.68
CA SER A 223 12.63 -3.07 -10.74
C SER A 223 11.48 -3.78 -11.45
N ASP A 224 10.95 -4.85 -10.86
CA ASP A 224 9.63 -5.38 -11.23
C ASP A 224 8.52 -4.58 -10.55
N VAL A 225 8.80 -4.13 -9.32
CA VAL A 225 7.95 -3.24 -8.54
C VAL A 225 8.79 -2.08 -8.02
N PHE A 226 8.32 -0.87 -8.22
CA PHE A 226 9.00 0.35 -7.80
C PHE A 226 8.24 1.06 -6.69
N ARG A 227 8.85 1.12 -5.53
CA ARG A 227 8.35 1.87 -4.38
C ARG A 227 9.13 3.18 -4.22
N CYS A 228 8.43 4.28 -4.20
CA CYS A 228 9.05 5.60 -4.19
C CYS A 228 9.25 6.19 -2.79
N TYR A 229 8.86 5.51 -1.72
CA TYR A 229 9.01 6.04 -0.36
C TYR A 229 8.76 4.99 0.72
N ASP A 230 9.22 5.29 1.92
CA ASP A 230 8.89 4.54 3.12
C ASP A 230 7.63 5.05 3.83
N VAL A 231 7.10 4.27 4.78
CA VAL A 231 5.95 4.68 5.58
C VAL A 231 6.35 5.79 6.55
N ARG A 232 5.60 6.87 6.53
CA ARG A 232 5.77 8.02 7.44
C ARG A 232 4.41 8.41 8.02
N PHE A 233 4.36 9.28 9.04
CA PHE A 233 3.10 9.64 9.67
C PHE A 233 2.33 10.72 8.97
N ASP A 234 2.97 11.50 8.13
CA ASP A 234 2.38 12.52 7.29
C ASP A 234 1.69 11.92 6.06
N PHE A 235 1.32 10.63 6.13
CA PHE A 235 0.50 9.97 5.14
C PHE A 235 -0.95 10.35 5.31
N ASN A 236 -1.32 11.36 4.61
CA ASN A 236 -2.67 11.69 4.27
C ASN A 236 -2.82 11.64 2.74
N SER A 237 -4.04 11.77 2.27
CA SER A 237 -4.33 11.62 0.84
C SER A 237 -3.47 12.53 -0.04
N VAL A 238 -3.24 13.76 0.37
CA VAL A 238 -2.46 14.73 -0.42
C VAL A 238 -1.00 14.30 -0.57
N THR A 239 -0.38 13.83 0.50
CA THR A 239 1.02 13.37 0.47
C THR A 239 1.15 12.10 -0.38
N THR A 240 0.26 11.15 -0.18
CA THR A 240 0.25 9.89 -0.95
C THR A 240 -0.01 10.14 -2.42
N LEU A 241 -0.96 11.02 -2.77
CA LEU A 241 -1.24 11.38 -4.16
C LEU A 241 -0.09 12.13 -4.83
N ALA A 242 0.55 13.06 -4.12
CA ALA A 242 1.71 13.78 -4.66
C ALA A 242 2.85 12.80 -5.01
N ARG A 243 3.08 11.81 -4.17
CA ARG A 243 4.07 10.75 -4.42
C ARG A 243 3.65 9.78 -5.52
N ALA A 244 2.39 9.35 -5.51
CA ALA A 244 1.84 8.51 -6.57
C ALA A 244 1.91 9.21 -7.93
N TYR A 245 1.59 10.50 -7.99
CA TYR A 245 1.73 11.29 -9.19
C TYR A 245 3.17 11.29 -9.70
N HIS A 246 4.12 11.53 -8.80
CA HIS A 246 5.53 11.54 -9.17
C HIS A 246 5.98 10.16 -9.69
N LEU A 247 5.66 9.08 -8.98
CA LEU A 247 5.94 7.71 -9.42
C LEU A 247 5.37 7.42 -10.81
N LEU A 248 4.11 7.75 -11.04
CA LEU A 248 3.42 7.50 -12.30
C LEU A 248 3.89 8.43 -13.44
N SER A 249 4.53 9.54 -13.12
CA SER A 249 5.09 10.47 -14.10
C SER A 249 6.54 10.18 -14.49
N LEU A 250 7.21 9.22 -13.84
CA LEU A 250 8.55 8.79 -14.24
C LEU A 250 8.53 8.19 -15.65
N ASP A 251 9.65 8.32 -16.37
CA ASP A 251 9.78 7.75 -17.71
C ASP A 251 9.79 6.22 -17.66
N CYS A 252 8.63 5.64 -17.95
CA CYS A 252 8.42 4.20 -17.93
C CYS A 252 8.90 3.48 -19.20
N SER A 253 9.45 4.18 -20.16
CA SER A 253 10.01 3.59 -21.38
C SER A 253 11.20 2.65 -21.07
N LEU A 254 11.88 2.90 -19.97
CA LEU A 254 13.05 2.14 -19.52
C LEU A 254 12.66 0.76 -18.95
N ARG A 255 11.54 0.66 -18.24
CA ARG A 255 11.04 -0.61 -17.71
C ARG A 255 9.52 -0.68 -17.84
N PRO A 256 9.02 -1.07 -19.02
CA PRO A 256 7.59 -1.02 -19.29
C PRO A 256 6.74 -1.95 -18.42
N ASP A 257 7.31 -3.01 -17.88
CA ASP A 257 6.59 -3.99 -17.06
C ASP A 257 6.64 -3.69 -15.55
N CYS A 258 7.36 -2.64 -15.14
CA CYS A 258 7.43 -2.25 -13.74
C CYS A 258 6.07 -1.77 -13.22
N LYS A 259 5.67 -2.29 -12.07
CA LYS A 259 4.45 -1.87 -11.36
C LYS A 259 4.78 -0.78 -10.35
N GLY A 260 3.87 0.16 -10.16
CA GLY A 260 3.94 1.09 -9.05
C GLY A 260 3.44 0.44 -7.76
N LEU A 261 4.12 0.68 -6.64
CA LEU A 261 3.69 0.25 -5.32
C LEU A 261 3.44 1.47 -4.44
N ILE A 262 2.31 1.47 -3.77
CA ILE A 262 1.99 2.44 -2.73
C ILE A 262 2.02 1.75 -1.38
N ASN A 263 2.84 2.25 -0.47
CA ASN A 263 2.79 1.88 0.93
C ASN A 263 1.51 2.44 1.54
N VAL A 264 0.54 1.57 1.71
CA VAL A 264 -0.76 1.95 2.24
C VAL A 264 -0.76 1.77 3.75
N GLY A 265 -0.48 2.84 4.46
CA GLY A 265 -0.73 2.92 5.90
C GLY A 265 -2.17 3.31 6.17
N GLU A 266 -2.76 4.15 5.33
CA GLU A 266 -4.01 4.84 5.61
C GLU A 266 -4.97 4.92 4.43
N GLU A 267 -4.47 4.82 3.18
CA GLU A 267 -5.26 5.11 1.97
C GLU A 267 -5.16 4.02 0.89
N PRO A 268 -5.62 2.78 1.17
CA PRO A 268 -5.56 1.70 0.18
C PRO A 268 -6.40 1.98 -1.08
N TYR A 269 -7.41 2.85 -0.99
CA TYR A 269 -8.23 3.23 -2.13
C TYR A 269 -7.46 4.01 -3.19
N ILE A 270 -6.39 4.74 -2.81
CA ILE A 270 -5.50 5.39 -3.78
C ILE A 270 -4.80 4.34 -4.64
N ALA A 271 -4.25 3.29 -4.02
CA ALA A 271 -3.59 2.22 -4.75
C ALA A 271 -4.57 1.51 -5.70
N ALA A 272 -5.76 1.17 -5.21
CA ALA A 272 -6.81 0.55 -6.03
C ALA A 272 -7.24 1.45 -7.19
N ALA A 273 -7.48 2.74 -6.93
CA ALA A 273 -7.93 3.70 -7.94
C ALA A 273 -6.88 3.98 -9.03
N LEU A 274 -5.60 3.93 -8.68
CA LEU A 274 -4.51 4.19 -9.61
C LEU A 274 -3.91 2.92 -10.23
N GLY A 275 -4.42 1.73 -9.85
CA GLY A 275 -3.92 0.45 -10.35
C GLY A 275 -2.49 0.13 -9.89
N CYS A 276 -2.14 0.52 -8.67
CA CYS A 276 -0.86 0.22 -8.05
C CYS A 276 -0.96 -1.00 -7.13
N THR A 277 0.16 -1.68 -6.90
CA THR A 277 0.26 -2.69 -5.85
C THR A 277 0.26 -2.04 -4.47
N MET A 278 -0.04 -2.81 -3.44
CA MET A 278 -0.12 -2.32 -2.06
C MET A 278 0.92 -2.99 -1.17
N GLY A 279 1.71 -2.17 -0.49
CA GLY A 279 2.52 -2.58 0.65
C GLY A 279 1.75 -2.28 1.94
N ILE A 280 1.11 -3.29 2.54
CA ILE A 280 0.25 -3.11 3.70
C ILE A 280 1.09 -3.17 4.96
N MET A 281 1.17 -2.06 5.69
CA MET A 281 1.98 -1.94 6.90
C MET A 281 1.16 -2.08 8.19
N SER A 282 -0.16 -2.10 8.10
CA SER A 282 -1.06 -2.13 9.26
C SER A 282 -1.55 -3.55 9.60
N HIS A 283 -2.01 -3.71 10.84
CA HIS A 283 -2.59 -4.97 11.35
C HIS A 283 -3.71 -4.67 12.35
N PRO A 284 -4.78 -5.48 12.43
CA PRO A 284 -5.87 -5.27 13.37
C PRO A 284 -5.44 -5.12 14.83
N LEU A 285 -4.42 -5.85 15.24
CA LEU A 285 -3.89 -5.78 16.60
C LEU A 285 -3.20 -4.45 16.92
N LEU A 286 -2.70 -3.73 15.90
CA LEU A 286 -2.12 -2.39 16.10
C LEU A 286 -3.13 -1.38 16.62
N ARG A 287 -4.42 -1.57 16.36
CA ARG A 287 -5.48 -0.71 16.91
C ARG A 287 -5.38 -0.55 18.42
N GLY A 288 -5.24 -1.66 19.14
CA GLY A 288 -5.10 -1.64 20.58
C GLY A 288 -3.73 -1.16 21.05
N SER A 289 -2.68 -1.46 20.31
CA SER A 289 -1.31 -1.15 20.71
C SER A 289 -0.92 0.29 20.38
N ILE A 290 -1.37 0.87 19.29
CA ILE A 290 -1.15 2.30 19.05
C ILE A 290 -1.89 3.13 20.11
N ILE A 291 -3.08 2.71 20.50
CA ILE A 291 -3.80 3.28 21.64
C ILE A 291 -2.97 3.14 22.93
N SER A 292 -2.29 2.03 23.13
CA SER A 292 -1.44 1.79 24.30
C SER A 292 -0.02 2.35 24.17
N MET A 293 0.44 2.62 22.96
CA MET A 293 1.79 3.16 22.71
C MET A 293 1.94 4.62 23.13
N VAL A 294 0.85 5.40 23.14
CA VAL A 294 0.88 6.82 23.52
C VAL A 294 -0.34 7.16 24.40
N PRO A 295 -0.47 6.58 25.61
CA PRO A 295 -1.64 6.80 26.44
C PRO A 295 -1.89 8.27 26.79
N GLU A 296 -0.82 9.04 26.98
CA GLU A 296 -0.89 10.45 27.36
C GLU A 296 -1.35 11.36 26.21
N ASP A 297 -1.01 11.01 24.96
CA ASP A 297 -1.45 11.77 23.79
C ASP A 297 -2.91 11.44 23.41
N PHE A 298 -3.39 10.30 23.88
CA PHE A 298 -4.78 9.89 23.76
C PHE A 298 -5.73 10.71 24.62
N GLU A 299 -5.30 11.17 25.78
CA GLU A 299 -6.13 11.96 26.67
C GLU A 299 -6.33 13.40 26.17
N ASN A 300 -5.39 13.91 25.36
CA ASN A 300 -5.44 15.27 24.84
C ASN A 300 -6.18 15.45 23.49
N GLY A 301 -6.73 14.41 22.92
CA GLY A 301 -7.81 14.48 21.93
C GLY A 301 -7.43 14.59 20.46
N ILE A 302 -6.29 15.16 20.07
CA ILE A 302 -5.96 15.44 18.66
C ILE A 302 -5.19 14.29 18.01
N SER A 303 -4.08 13.87 18.58
CA SER A 303 -3.34 12.69 18.11
C SER A 303 -4.19 11.44 18.15
N ARG A 304 -5.07 11.34 19.16
CA ARG A 304 -6.05 10.26 19.30
C ARG A 304 -7.00 10.14 18.13
N ARG A 305 -7.57 11.26 17.65
CA ARG A 305 -8.52 11.23 16.53
C ARG A 305 -7.87 10.84 15.22
N MET A 306 -6.65 11.31 14.98
CA MET A 306 -5.92 11.03 13.78
C MET A 306 -5.54 9.55 13.68
N THR A 307 -4.85 9.06 14.70
CA THR A 307 -4.35 7.68 14.71
C THR A 307 -5.49 6.67 14.74
N LEU A 308 -6.54 6.92 15.56
CA LEU A 308 -7.70 6.06 15.60
C LEU A 308 -8.46 6.03 14.28
N LYS A 309 -8.68 7.18 13.68
CA LYS A 309 -9.46 7.25 12.44
C LYS A 309 -8.74 6.53 11.31
N SER A 310 -7.46 6.80 11.09
CA SER A 310 -6.68 6.16 10.05
C SER A 310 -6.53 4.65 10.25
N GLU A 311 -6.23 4.19 11.46
CA GLU A 311 -6.09 2.77 11.74
C GLU A 311 -7.41 1.99 11.68
N PHE A 312 -8.53 2.59 12.07
CA PHE A 312 -9.85 1.96 11.93
C PHE A 312 -10.36 1.92 10.50
N HIS A 313 -10.01 2.90 9.70
CA HIS A 313 -10.34 2.91 8.28
C HIS A 313 -9.70 1.74 7.53
N SER A 314 -8.51 1.32 7.94
CA SER A 314 -7.62 0.58 7.08
C SER A 314 -8.06 -0.84 6.78
N PHE A 315 -8.78 -1.55 7.71
CA PHE A 315 -9.02 -2.99 7.50
C PHE A 315 -10.07 -3.29 6.44
N ASP A 316 -11.25 -2.73 6.59
CA ASP A 316 -12.30 -2.89 5.60
C ASP A 316 -11.84 -2.31 4.25
N HIS A 317 -11.06 -1.22 4.30
CA HIS A 317 -10.49 -0.60 3.10
C HIS A 317 -9.45 -1.50 2.42
N TYR A 318 -8.57 -2.17 3.16
CA TYR A 318 -7.60 -3.11 2.57
C TYR A 318 -8.31 -4.29 1.92
N GLU A 319 -9.25 -4.92 2.62
CA GLU A 319 -9.97 -6.06 2.09
C GLU A 319 -10.79 -5.68 0.84
N ARG A 320 -11.45 -4.52 0.83
CA ARG A 320 -12.16 -3.99 -0.34
C ARG A 320 -11.23 -3.73 -1.52
N ALA A 321 -10.10 -3.06 -1.27
CA ALA A 321 -9.13 -2.75 -2.30
C ALA A 321 -8.51 -4.02 -2.91
N LEU A 322 -8.14 -5.00 -2.08
CA LEU A 322 -7.60 -6.29 -2.51
C LEU A 322 -8.65 -7.09 -3.31
N ARG A 323 -9.89 -7.16 -2.84
CA ARG A 323 -10.97 -7.83 -3.57
C ARG A 323 -11.25 -7.17 -4.92
N TRP A 324 -11.21 -5.83 -4.98
CA TRP A 324 -11.34 -5.13 -6.25
C TRP A 324 -10.22 -5.49 -7.23
N GLN A 325 -9.00 -5.67 -6.75
CA GLN A 325 -7.88 -6.06 -7.61
C GLN A 325 -8.00 -7.46 -8.22
N ARG A 326 -8.94 -8.28 -7.77
CA ARG A 326 -9.29 -9.53 -8.46
C ARG A 326 -9.97 -9.27 -9.82
N LEU A 327 -10.60 -8.12 -10.00
CA LEU A 327 -11.16 -7.63 -11.27
C LEU A 327 -10.27 -6.63 -11.98
N ALA A 328 -9.61 -5.77 -11.22
CA ALA A 328 -8.73 -4.71 -11.71
C ALA A 328 -7.32 -4.91 -11.13
N PRO A 329 -6.57 -5.95 -11.54
CA PRO A 329 -5.24 -6.20 -11.00
C PRO A 329 -4.34 -5.00 -11.22
N ALA A 330 -3.37 -4.84 -10.33
CA ALA A 330 -2.35 -3.82 -10.48
C ALA A 330 -1.64 -4.01 -11.82
N PHE A 331 -1.36 -2.92 -12.48
CA PHE A 331 -0.84 -2.94 -13.84
C PHE A 331 0.53 -2.31 -13.92
N SER A 332 1.31 -2.73 -14.90
CA SER A 332 2.61 -2.13 -15.18
C SER A 332 2.47 -0.75 -15.83
N HIS A 333 3.51 0.02 -15.80
CA HIS A 333 3.55 1.34 -16.45
C HIS A 333 3.54 1.29 -17.99
N ARG A 334 3.80 0.15 -18.59
CA ARG A 334 3.96 -0.06 -20.05
C ARG A 334 2.97 0.72 -20.92
N ASN A 335 1.80 0.95 -20.41
CA ASN A 335 0.72 1.54 -21.17
C ASN A 335 0.08 2.71 -20.42
N GLY A 336 0.78 3.25 -19.43
CA GLY A 336 0.22 4.22 -18.53
C GLY A 336 0.47 5.64 -19.00
N GLU A 337 -0.58 6.31 -19.38
CA GLU A 337 -0.61 7.76 -19.39
C GLU A 337 -1.18 8.24 -18.06
N THR A 338 -0.51 9.18 -17.42
CA THR A 338 -1.03 9.86 -16.23
C THR A 338 -1.51 11.24 -16.66
N VAL A 339 -2.79 11.48 -16.51
CA VAL A 339 -3.42 12.76 -16.78
C VAL A 339 -3.75 13.45 -15.46
N CYS A 340 -3.39 14.72 -15.33
CA CYS A 340 -3.62 15.49 -14.13
C CYS A 340 -4.37 16.77 -14.44
N SER A 341 -5.14 17.25 -13.46
CA SER A 341 -5.71 18.59 -13.53
C SER A 341 -4.61 19.64 -13.49
N GLN A 342 -4.87 20.81 -14.10
CA GLN A 342 -3.99 21.97 -14.00
C GLN A 342 -4.00 22.55 -12.57
N ASN A 343 -5.09 22.35 -11.84
CA ASN A 343 -5.25 22.85 -10.50
C ASN A 343 -4.81 21.79 -9.49
N LYS A 344 -3.95 22.22 -8.55
CA LYS A 344 -3.59 21.41 -7.39
C LYS A 344 -4.48 21.83 -6.22
N LEU A 345 -4.97 20.84 -5.50
CA LEU A 345 -5.61 21.04 -4.22
C LEU A 345 -4.54 21.00 -3.13
N GLU A 346 -4.70 21.82 -2.10
CA GLU A 346 -3.71 21.99 -1.05
C GLU A 346 -4.32 21.71 0.32
N ASP A 347 -3.60 20.97 1.14
CA ASP A 347 -3.93 20.73 2.54
C ASP A 347 -2.79 21.20 3.44
N THR A 348 -3.17 21.77 4.60
CA THR A 348 -2.23 22.23 5.61
C THR A 348 -2.61 21.66 6.97
N TRP A 349 -1.61 21.14 7.69
CA TRP A 349 -1.79 20.64 9.05
C TRP A 349 -0.58 20.96 9.92
N THR A 350 -0.76 20.82 11.24
CA THR A 350 0.30 21.07 12.21
C THR A 350 0.35 19.91 13.19
N TYR A 351 1.55 19.39 13.47
CA TYR A 351 1.76 18.46 14.55
C TYR A 351 2.02 19.22 15.84
N GLU A 352 1.13 19.14 16.81
CA GLU A 352 1.33 19.72 18.14
C GLU A 352 2.36 18.94 18.96
N LYS A 353 2.41 17.63 18.75
CA LYS A 353 3.35 16.73 19.38
C LYS A 353 3.86 15.72 18.35
N GLU A 354 5.06 15.21 18.60
CA GLU A 354 5.60 14.14 17.79
C GLU A 354 4.69 12.90 17.86
N PRO A 355 4.13 12.47 16.72
CA PRO A 355 3.22 11.31 16.71
C PRO A 355 3.94 9.98 16.92
N TYR A 356 5.28 9.98 16.77
CA TYR A 356 6.14 8.81 16.97
C TYR A 356 7.49 9.19 17.54
N PRO A 357 8.06 8.35 18.42
CA PRO A 357 9.24 8.73 19.19
C PRO A 357 10.53 8.90 18.40
N TYR A 358 10.60 8.57 17.15
CA TYR A 358 11.89 8.54 16.45
C TYR A 358 11.96 9.22 15.09
N CYS A 359 10.90 9.80 14.61
CA CYS A 359 10.97 10.21 13.22
C CYS A 359 11.07 11.69 12.93
N LEU A 360 10.64 12.59 13.78
CA LEU A 360 10.45 13.93 13.26
C LEU A 360 10.38 15.02 14.36
N ASN A 361 11.34 15.04 15.28
CA ASN A 361 11.50 16.18 16.21
C ASN A 361 11.48 17.53 15.48
N ASP A 362 11.83 17.53 14.18
CA ASP A 362 11.93 18.74 13.37
C ASP A 362 10.59 19.28 12.88
N ILE A 363 9.50 18.52 12.94
CA ILE A 363 8.19 18.98 12.44
C ILE A 363 7.21 19.40 13.51
N VAL A 364 7.49 19.08 14.79
CA VAL A 364 6.62 19.49 15.90
C VAL A 364 6.50 21.01 15.94
N GLY A 365 5.28 21.51 15.95
CA GLY A 365 4.98 22.94 15.94
C GLY A 365 5.13 23.63 14.57
N LYS A 366 5.50 22.89 13.52
CA LYS A 366 5.55 23.44 12.16
C LYS A 366 4.26 23.14 11.41
N SER A 367 3.80 24.10 10.63
CA SER A 367 2.77 23.85 9.64
C SER A 367 3.38 23.19 8.42
N ILE A 368 2.78 22.09 7.99
CA ILE A 368 3.15 21.34 6.79
C ILE A 368 2.06 21.60 5.77
N THR A 369 2.46 22.05 4.59
CA THR A 369 1.55 22.24 3.46
C THR A 369 1.98 21.31 2.33
N GLN A 370 1.04 20.53 1.83
CA GLN A 370 1.22 19.66 0.67
C GLN A 370 0.15 19.92 -0.37
N SER A 371 0.49 19.73 -1.62
CA SER A 371 -0.44 19.89 -2.72
C SER A 371 -0.38 18.72 -3.68
N ALA A 372 -1.54 18.30 -4.18
CA ALA A 372 -1.65 17.26 -5.19
C ALA A 372 -2.73 17.60 -6.23
N PRO A 373 -2.55 17.18 -7.48
CA PRO A 373 -3.60 17.29 -8.48
C PRO A 373 -4.64 16.18 -8.31
N GLN A 374 -5.77 16.33 -8.98
CA GLN A 374 -6.60 15.19 -9.34
C GLN A 374 -5.86 14.36 -10.39
N ILE A 375 -5.84 13.05 -10.22
CA ILE A 375 -5.02 12.15 -11.05
C ILE A 375 -5.90 11.08 -11.68
N VAL A 376 -5.71 10.86 -12.97
CA VAL A 376 -6.18 9.64 -13.61
C VAL A 376 -5.00 8.90 -14.24
N ALA A 377 -5.03 7.59 -14.13
CA ALA A 377 -4.05 6.72 -14.72
C ALA A 377 -4.71 5.86 -15.82
N ARG A 378 -4.01 5.66 -16.91
CA ARG A 378 -4.38 4.72 -17.98
C ARG A 378 -5.74 4.92 -18.61
N ASN A 379 -5.84 5.92 -19.46
CA ASN A 379 -6.95 6.18 -20.34
C ASN A 379 -8.29 6.52 -19.69
N ALA A 380 -8.35 6.62 -18.36
CA ALA A 380 -9.52 7.20 -17.74
C ALA A 380 -9.56 8.69 -18.08
N PRO A 381 -10.71 9.22 -18.49
CA PRO A 381 -10.87 10.67 -18.58
C PRO A 381 -10.81 11.28 -17.19
N LEU A 382 -10.32 12.51 -17.09
CA LEU A 382 -10.32 13.24 -15.83
C LEU A 382 -11.77 13.50 -15.41
N PRO A 383 -12.22 13.02 -14.24
CA PRO A 383 -13.57 13.28 -13.77
C PRO A 383 -13.80 14.77 -13.52
N GLU A 384 -14.98 15.25 -13.91
CA GLU A 384 -15.41 16.62 -13.67
C GLU A 384 -16.12 16.72 -12.31
N ILE A 385 -15.68 17.64 -11.45
CA ILE A 385 -16.39 17.99 -10.23
C ILE A 385 -17.48 18.98 -10.61
N ILE A 386 -18.74 18.54 -10.54
CA ILE A 386 -19.91 19.34 -10.83
C ILE A 386 -20.30 20.11 -9.56
N ARG A 387 -20.15 21.42 -9.59
CA ARG A 387 -20.57 22.28 -8.48
C ARG A 387 -21.95 22.85 -8.74
N SER A 388 -22.87 22.67 -7.81
CA SER A 388 -24.20 23.28 -7.87
C SER A 388 -24.39 24.30 -6.75
N GLY A 389 -24.29 25.59 -7.07
CA GLY A 389 -24.75 26.71 -6.23
C GLY A 389 -24.11 26.84 -4.85
N ALA A 390 -24.87 27.36 -3.89
CA ALA A 390 -24.41 27.71 -2.54
C ALA A 390 -23.94 26.51 -1.68
N TYR A 391 -24.15 25.30 -2.11
CA TYR A 391 -23.80 24.09 -1.37
C TYR A 391 -22.30 23.92 -1.18
N TYR A 392 -21.50 24.38 -2.13
CA TYR A 392 -20.05 24.18 -2.11
C TYR A 392 -19.26 25.31 -1.45
N ILE A 393 -19.91 26.34 -0.94
CA ILE A 393 -19.23 27.53 -0.40
C ILE A 393 -18.30 27.17 0.77
N ASN A 394 -18.62 26.11 1.53
CA ASN A 394 -17.85 25.68 2.70
C ASN A 394 -17.38 24.22 2.64
N THR A 395 -17.60 23.52 1.54
CA THR A 395 -17.17 22.12 1.40
C THR A 395 -15.94 22.06 0.51
N PRO A 396 -14.78 21.61 1.00
CA PRO A 396 -13.60 21.49 0.17
C PRO A 396 -13.82 20.44 -0.91
N GLU A 397 -13.18 20.63 -2.07
CA GLU A 397 -13.18 19.59 -3.11
C GLU A 397 -12.42 18.36 -2.61
N PRO A 398 -12.90 17.12 -2.83
CA PRO A 398 -12.10 15.94 -2.56
C PRO A 398 -10.97 15.82 -3.58
N TYR A 399 -9.94 15.08 -3.24
CA TYR A 399 -9.05 14.54 -4.25
C TYR A 399 -9.81 13.46 -5.03
N VAL A 400 -9.60 13.42 -6.34
CA VAL A 400 -10.20 12.40 -7.20
C VAL A 400 -9.09 11.65 -7.93
N ALA A 401 -9.18 10.33 -7.89
CA ALA A 401 -8.32 9.44 -8.65
C ALA A 401 -9.18 8.47 -9.47
N ALA A 402 -8.73 8.12 -10.67
CA ALA A 402 -9.42 7.16 -11.52
C ALA A 402 -8.46 6.38 -12.42
N SER A 403 -8.89 5.19 -12.86
CA SER A 403 -8.19 4.39 -13.87
C SER A 403 -9.15 3.47 -14.62
N ILE A 404 -8.71 3.05 -15.81
CA ILE A 404 -9.31 1.93 -16.54
C ILE A 404 -8.26 0.83 -16.66
N ASN A 405 -8.56 -0.36 -16.14
CA ASN A 405 -7.71 -1.51 -16.40
C ASN A 405 -7.89 -1.95 -17.85
N ARG A 406 -6.82 -2.00 -18.65
CA ARG A 406 -6.89 -2.31 -20.07
C ARG A 406 -7.21 -3.75 -20.40
N GLU A 407 -6.81 -4.66 -19.53
CA GLU A 407 -6.99 -6.09 -19.75
C GLU A 407 -8.42 -6.52 -19.44
N THR A 408 -8.99 -5.97 -18.36
CA THR A 408 -10.33 -6.30 -17.90
C THR A 408 -11.39 -5.29 -18.32
N GLY A 409 -11.00 -4.11 -18.77
CA GLY A 409 -11.91 -3.04 -19.18
C GLY A 409 -12.67 -2.37 -18.03
N VAL A 410 -12.36 -2.71 -16.77
CA VAL A 410 -13.08 -2.18 -15.62
C VAL A 410 -12.59 -0.78 -15.25
N TYR A 411 -13.53 0.05 -14.82
CA TYR A 411 -13.30 1.43 -14.41
C TYR A 411 -13.25 1.54 -12.88
N THR A 412 -12.33 2.32 -12.38
CA THR A 412 -12.21 2.62 -10.95
C THR A 412 -12.25 4.13 -10.74
N ILE A 413 -13.03 4.58 -9.77
CA ILE A 413 -13.07 5.99 -9.36
C ILE A 413 -13.07 6.09 -7.84
N ALA A 414 -12.28 7.01 -7.31
CA ALA A 414 -12.21 7.31 -5.88
C ALA A 414 -12.33 8.81 -5.61
N ALA A 415 -13.21 9.16 -4.67
CA ALA A 415 -13.20 10.43 -3.98
C ALA A 415 -12.47 10.24 -2.66
N LEU A 416 -11.40 10.97 -2.44
CA LEU A 416 -10.42 10.72 -1.39
C LEU A 416 -10.45 11.81 -0.32
N PRO A 417 -10.08 11.47 0.93
CA PRO A 417 -10.18 12.40 2.05
C PRO A 417 -9.32 13.64 1.90
N ARG A 418 -9.75 14.71 2.58
CA ARG A 418 -9.00 15.95 2.78
C ARG A 418 -8.54 16.04 4.23
N THR A 419 -7.40 16.69 4.42
CA THR A 419 -6.93 17.11 5.75
C THR A 419 -7.61 18.44 6.08
N ILE A 420 -8.39 18.48 7.16
CA ILE A 420 -9.23 19.62 7.51
C ILE A 420 -8.86 20.14 8.90
N ASP A 421 -9.09 21.46 9.14
CA ASP A 421 -8.92 22.16 10.40
C ASP A 421 -7.46 22.35 10.86
N GLY A 422 -6.51 22.34 9.91
CA GLY A 422 -5.09 22.52 10.24
C GLY A 422 -4.49 21.37 11.07
N ILE A 423 -5.25 20.28 11.22
CA ILE A 423 -4.89 19.07 11.93
C ILE A 423 -4.94 17.91 10.93
N MET A 424 -4.06 16.94 11.09
CA MET A 424 -4.09 15.74 10.25
C MET A 424 -5.35 14.91 10.57
N ASN A 425 -6.48 15.37 10.10
CA ASN A 425 -7.78 14.73 10.21
C ASN A 425 -8.33 14.49 8.81
N CYS A 426 -8.32 13.25 8.37
CA CYS A 426 -8.82 12.88 7.04
C CYS A 426 -10.34 12.79 7.05
N THR A 427 -10.98 13.57 6.21
CA THR A 427 -12.42 13.54 5.98
C THR A 427 -12.67 13.54 4.47
N THR A 428 -13.49 12.61 4.00
CA THR A 428 -13.93 12.59 2.60
C THR A 428 -15.17 13.47 2.45
N PRO A 429 -15.07 14.63 1.77
CA PRO A 429 -16.24 15.47 1.51
C PRO A 429 -17.14 14.82 0.45
N GLU A 430 -18.43 15.05 0.60
CA GLU A 430 -19.41 14.61 -0.39
C GLU A 430 -19.50 15.62 -1.54
N VAL A 431 -19.33 15.16 -2.78
CA VAL A 431 -19.38 16.01 -3.97
C VAL A 431 -20.10 15.34 -5.13
N ASP A 432 -20.56 16.16 -6.07
CA ASP A 432 -21.08 15.69 -7.33
C ASP A 432 -19.95 15.52 -8.34
N ILE A 433 -19.84 14.34 -8.92
CA ILE A 433 -18.81 14.01 -9.90
C ILE A 433 -19.45 13.44 -11.16
N ARG A 434 -18.93 13.88 -12.33
CA ARG A 434 -19.21 13.31 -13.63
C ARG A 434 -17.95 12.65 -14.19
N ALA A 435 -18.07 11.42 -14.66
CA ALA A 435 -17.03 10.72 -15.39
C ALA A 435 -17.56 10.29 -16.77
N SER A 436 -17.00 10.87 -17.83
CA SER A 436 -17.36 10.55 -19.22
C SER A 436 -16.45 9.47 -19.78
N GLY A 437 -16.94 8.67 -20.75
CA GLY A 437 -16.17 7.58 -21.36
C GLY A 437 -15.81 6.46 -20.38
N ALA A 438 -16.58 6.35 -19.30
CA ALA A 438 -16.37 5.33 -18.30
C ALA A 438 -16.71 3.96 -18.87
N CYS A 439 -15.79 3.03 -18.75
CA CYS A 439 -16.05 1.61 -18.71
C CYS A 439 -16.50 0.92 -19.99
N ALA A 440 -15.55 0.42 -20.76
CA ALA A 440 -15.83 -0.46 -21.91
C ALA A 440 -16.60 -1.73 -21.48
N ASP A 441 -16.32 -2.32 -20.32
CA ASP A 441 -16.95 -3.55 -19.82
C ASP A 441 -18.17 -3.28 -18.91
N LYS A 442 -18.53 -2.02 -18.71
CA LYS A 442 -19.65 -1.61 -17.85
C LYS A 442 -19.59 -2.16 -16.41
N CYS A 443 -18.41 -2.56 -15.97
CA CYS A 443 -18.11 -2.94 -14.60
C CYS A 443 -17.19 -1.87 -13.97
N PHE A 444 -17.54 -1.41 -12.79
CA PHE A 444 -16.81 -0.33 -12.14
C PHE A 444 -16.86 -0.42 -10.63
N ALA A 445 -15.81 0.12 -9.97
CA ALA A 445 -15.81 0.35 -8.54
C ALA A 445 -15.84 1.84 -8.21
N VAL A 446 -16.50 2.12 -7.10
CA VAL A 446 -16.66 3.47 -6.55
C VAL A 446 -16.18 3.46 -5.11
N PHE A 447 -15.19 4.29 -4.81
CA PHE A 447 -14.60 4.44 -3.49
C PHE A 447 -14.83 5.86 -2.96
N GLY A 448 -15.14 5.97 -1.66
CA GLY A 448 -15.33 7.27 -1.00
C GLY A 448 -16.76 7.79 -1.03
N ARG A 449 -16.93 9.06 -0.66
CA ARG A 449 -18.24 9.68 -0.43
C ARG A 449 -18.62 10.63 -1.55
N TYR A 450 -19.83 10.48 -2.02
CA TYR A 450 -20.40 11.28 -3.11
C TYR A 450 -21.74 11.87 -2.68
N LYS A 451 -22.04 13.05 -3.17
CA LYS A 451 -23.41 13.55 -3.19
C LYS A 451 -24.19 12.90 -4.32
N SER A 452 -23.60 12.90 -5.51
CA SER A 452 -24.02 12.05 -6.61
C SER A 452 -22.82 11.70 -7.51
N LEU A 453 -22.93 10.59 -8.22
CA LEU A 453 -21.99 10.17 -9.24
C LEU A 453 -22.74 9.97 -10.55
N THR A 454 -22.31 10.69 -11.59
CA THR A 454 -22.80 10.55 -12.95
C THR A 454 -21.76 9.87 -13.81
N LEU A 455 -22.08 8.74 -14.41
CA LEU A 455 -21.25 8.02 -15.37
C LEU A 455 -21.86 8.10 -16.75
N GLU A 456 -21.07 8.50 -17.74
CA GLU A 456 -21.46 8.56 -19.14
C GLU A 456 -20.73 7.45 -19.91
N PHE A 457 -21.50 6.58 -20.55
CA PHE A 457 -21.00 5.42 -21.28
C PHE A 457 -21.05 5.65 -22.80
N ASP A 458 -20.14 4.99 -23.51
CA ASP A 458 -20.11 4.96 -24.97
C ASP A 458 -21.16 3.96 -25.52
N GLY A 459 -22.43 4.19 -25.28
CA GLY A 459 -23.46 3.31 -25.76
C GLY A 459 -24.78 3.40 -24.99
N ASP A 460 -25.81 2.77 -25.54
CA ASP A 460 -27.12 2.75 -24.92
C ASP A 460 -27.15 1.72 -23.76
N ILE A 461 -27.49 2.21 -22.57
CA ILE A 461 -27.62 1.40 -21.36
C ILE A 461 -29.06 1.39 -20.80
N GLU A 462 -30.02 2.03 -21.46
CA GLU A 462 -31.36 2.29 -20.92
C GLU A 462 -32.11 1.02 -20.51
N ARG A 463 -31.85 -0.09 -21.20
CA ARG A 463 -32.51 -1.37 -20.93
C ARG A 463 -31.68 -2.33 -20.08
N MET A 464 -30.51 -1.90 -19.61
CA MET A 464 -29.63 -2.73 -18.80
C MET A 464 -30.07 -2.74 -17.34
N ARG A 465 -29.74 -3.81 -16.64
CA ARG A 465 -29.95 -3.93 -15.21
C ARG A 465 -28.64 -3.65 -14.48
N LEU A 466 -28.72 -2.95 -13.37
CA LEU A 466 -27.58 -2.63 -12.53
C LEU A 466 -27.50 -3.61 -11.34
N PHE A 467 -26.40 -4.35 -11.28
CA PHE A 467 -26.05 -5.15 -10.11
C PHE A 467 -24.98 -4.41 -9.30
N GLY A 468 -25.12 -4.40 -7.96
CA GLY A 468 -24.17 -3.69 -7.11
C GLY A 468 -24.22 -4.10 -5.65
N GLY A 469 -23.19 -3.72 -4.90
CA GLY A 469 -23.06 -3.97 -3.46
C GLY A 469 -21.68 -3.65 -2.92
N ASP A 470 -21.50 -3.82 -1.62
CA ASP A 470 -20.20 -3.71 -0.97
C ASP A 470 -19.18 -4.67 -1.60
N LEU A 471 -17.96 -4.22 -1.75
CA LEU A 471 -16.85 -5.04 -2.25
C LEU A 471 -16.55 -6.25 -1.37
N LEU A 472 -16.99 -6.27 -0.11
CA LEU A 472 -16.82 -7.41 0.81
C LEU A 472 -17.90 -8.49 0.64
N LEU A 473 -18.98 -8.22 -0.08
CA LEU A 473 -20.02 -9.22 -0.38
C LEU A 473 -19.54 -10.22 -1.42
N ASP A 474 -19.91 -11.49 -1.24
CA ASP A 474 -19.66 -12.54 -2.23
C ASP A 474 -20.59 -12.44 -3.45
N GLU A 475 -21.81 -11.95 -3.23
CA GLU A 475 -22.77 -11.73 -4.30
C GLU A 475 -23.37 -10.33 -4.24
N GLN A 476 -23.43 -9.68 -5.39
CA GLN A 476 -24.07 -8.40 -5.57
C GLN A 476 -25.53 -8.58 -6.01
N ARG A 477 -26.40 -7.73 -5.48
CA ARG A 477 -27.83 -7.76 -5.77
C ARG A 477 -28.20 -6.84 -6.92
N ASP A 478 -29.36 -7.07 -7.49
CA ASP A 478 -29.97 -6.15 -8.43
C ASP A 478 -30.44 -4.89 -7.70
N VAL A 479 -29.94 -3.76 -8.12
CA VAL A 479 -30.24 -2.43 -7.56
C VAL A 479 -30.88 -1.49 -8.58
N THR A 480 -31.28 -1.99 -9.74
CA THR A 480 -31.83 -1.19 -10.85
C THR A 480 -32.96 -0.29 -10.41
N ASP A 481 -33.90 -0.84 -9.64
CA ASP A 481 -35.12 -0.14 -9.21
C ASP A 481 -34.99 0.51 -7.82
N CYS A 482 -33.75 0.55 -7.24
CA CYS A 482 -33.53 1.21 -5.96
C CYS A 482 -33.66 2.72 -6.07
N GLU A 483 -34.23 3.34 -5.02
CA GLU A 483 -34.19 4.78 -4.86
C GLU A 483 -32.73 5.28 -4.95
N GLY A 484 -32.49 6.28 -5.81
CA GLY A 484 -31.14 6.81 -6.04
C GLY A 484 -30.43 6.24 -7.28
N VAL A 485 -31.02 5.29 -8.01
CA VAL A 485 -30.55 4.84 -9.33
C VAL A 485 -31.38 5.50 -10.42
N LYS A 486 -30.70 6.11 -11.39
CA LYS A 486 -31.32 6.63 -12.61
C LYS A 486 -30.52 6.20 -13.82
N ILE A 487 -31.14 5.42 -14.69
CA ILE A 487 -30.56 4.98 -15.96
C ILE A 487 -31.28 5.69 -17.09
N SER A 488 -30.55 6.31 -17.98
CA SER A 488 -31.05 6.92 -19.19
C SER A 488 -30.11 6.58 -20.34
N LYS A 489 -30.52 6.74 -21.56
CA LYS A 489 -29.85 6.32 -22.78
C LYS A 489 -28.38 5.88 -22.68
N ASN A 490 -27.48 6.76 -22.23
CA ASN A 490 -26.06 6.49 -22.06
C ASN A 490 -25.54 6.93 -20.68
N THR A 491 -26.43 7.29 -19.76
CA THR A 491 -26.04 7.90 -18.48
C THR A 491 -26.60 7.11 -17.31
N LEU A 492 -25.76 6.81 -16.35
CA LEU A 492 -26.12 6.26 -15.04
C LEU A 492 -25.84 7.32 -13.98
N VAL A 493 -26.86 7.65 -13.18
CA VAL A 493 -26.69 8.52 -12.01
C VAL A 493 -26.96 7.69 -10.75
N LEU A 494 -26.02 7.75 -9.82
CA LEU A 494 -26.08 7.11 -8.51
C LEU A 494 -26.09 8.18 -7.42
N ASP A 495 -27.12 8.13 -6.57
CA ASP A 495 -27.22 9.00 -5.40
C ASP A 495 -26.20 8.61 -4.32
N GLY A 496 -25.62 9.58 -3.63
CA GLY A 496 -24.59 9.35 -2.64
C GLY A 496 -25.05 8.58 -1.41
N LYS A 497 -26.33 8.73 -1.03
CA LYS A 497 -26.92 7.94 0.06
C LYS A 497 -26.98 6.46 -0.30
N LEU A 498 -27.36 6.15 -1.55
CA LEU A 498 -27.35 4.78 -2.06
C LEU A 498 -25.92 4.22 -2.05
N LEU A 499 -24.95 4.97 -2.60
CA LEU A 499 -23.54 4.57 -2.63
C LEU A 499 -23.00 4.29 -1.22
N SER A 500 -23.29 5.17 -0.26
CA SER A 500 -22.86 4.98 1.13
C SER A 500 -23.57 3.78 1.77
N THR A 501 -24.84 3.57 1.53
CA THR A 501 -25.60 2.45 2.08
C THR A 501 -25.06 1.11 1.56
N LEU A 502 -24.82 1.02 0.25
CA LEU A 502 -24.28 -0.20 -0.37
C LEU A 502 -22.83 -0.43 0.05
N GLY A 503 -21.98 0.60 0.00
CA GLY A 503 -20.55 0.48 0.22
C GLY A 503 -20.12 0.36 1.69
N LEU A 504 -21.07 0.48 2.64
CA LEU A 504 -20.85 0.29 4.06
C LEU A 504 -21.61 -0.90 4.65
N GLU A 505 -22.27 -1.70 3.82
CA GLU A 505 -23.12 -2.81 4.27
C GLU A 505 -22.36 -3.82 5.14
N CYS A 506 -21.08 -4.05 4.82
CA CYS A 506 -20.18 -4.93 5.57
C CYS A 506 -19.17 -4.18 6.45
N ALA A 507 -19.33 -2.87 6.65
CA ALA A 507 -18.37 -2.09 7.40
C ALA A 507 -18.37 -2.49 8.90
N SER A 508 -17.18 -2.73 9.44
CA SER A 508 -16.99 -3.00 10.87
C SER A 508 -17.32 -1.78 11.73
N PHE A 509 -17.13 -0.57 11.19
CA PHE A 509 -17.37 0.70 11.88
C PHE A 509 -17.91 1.75 10.90
N HIS A 510 -19.23 1.86 10.80
CA HIS A 510 -19.90 2.74 9.84
C HIS A 510 -19.45 4.22 9.89
N ASP A 511 -19.21 4.74 11.10
CA ASP A 511 -18.86 6.16 11.29
C ASP A 511 -17.39 6.46 10.94
N LEU A 512 -16.57 5.42 10.79
CA LEU A 512 -15.12 5.54 10.60
C LEU A 512 -14.67 5.03 9.22
N SER A 513 -15.52 4.28 8.53
CA SER A 513 -15.21 3.70 7.22
C SER A 513 -15.71 4.60 6.09
N ASP A 514 -14.93 4.68 5.02
CA ASP A 514 -15.42 5.21 3.75
C ASP A 514 -16.05 4.10 2.91
N PRO A 515 -17.15 4.39 2.23
CA PRO A 515 -17.86 3.39 1.43
C PRO A 515 -17.03 2.94 0.23
N ALA A 516 -17.20 1.67 -0.16
CA ALA A 516 -16.70 1.19 -1.44
C ALA A 516 -17.61 0.11 -2.01
N SER A 517 -18.00 0.29 -3.25
CA SER A 517 -18.97 -0.55 -3.95
C SER A 517 -18.45 -0.98 -5.31
N VAL A 518 -18.91 -2.16 -5.75
CA VAL A 518 -18.74 -2.64 -7.11
C VAL A 518 -20.09 -2.66 -7.81
N PHE A 519 -20.09 -2.31 -9.08
CA PHE A 519 -21.27 -2.29 -9.93
C PHE A 519 -20.99 -2.90 -11.29
N LYS A 520 -22.04 -3.49 -11.89
CA LYS A 520 -22.02 -3.94 -13.28
C LYS A 520 -23.38 -3.74 -13.91
N LEU A 521 -23.38 -3.16 -15.12
CA LEU A 521 -24.54 -3.12 -16.01
C LEU A 521 -24.57 -4.36 -16.90
N VAL A 522 -25.69 -5.06 -16.92
CA VAL A 522 -25.88 -6.33 -17.65
C VAL A 522 -27.08 -6.25 -18.55
#